data_8da3e8b0dd3b9313572dceafebf90220
#
_entry.id   8da3e8b0dd3b9313572dceafebf90220
#
_cell.length_a   1.000
_cell.length_b   1.000
_cell.length_c   1.000
_cell.angle_alpha   90.00
_cell.angle_beta   90.00
_cell.angle_gamma   90.00
#
_symmetry.space_group_name_H-M   'P 1'
#
loop_
_entity.id
_entity.type
_entity.pdbx_description
1 polymer ?
#
loop_
_entity_poly.entity_id
_entity_poly.type
_entity_poly.pdbx_seq_one_letter_code
_entity_poly.pdbx_strand_id
1 'polypeptide(L)'
;MALENTSTPQSLDAWHDALTSLQILQLDPHGLGGVCLRAPHGPVRERWLNALAQLGLPLVKLPGSADAERLLGGIDLAHTLQTGQLHMQAGLLQQADQGLVCLPMAERLPPALLAPLVQALDSAQVAATHHASAPTDTRFGVVALDESLPDEAGVNAALQERLGLWLDLQALSPSDIDAGLDPGEDDALQIRLSPGALARARERLQRVEASDAQLHALCASAWGLGIGSLRAPSLALRVACAHAALNGRSTLDDEDLGFAARCVLAPRATQWPAEPSSQE
;
A
#
# COMPACT_ATOMS: atom_id res chain seq x y z
N MET A 1 -23.85 13.22 32.59
CA MET A 1 -24.04 11.87 32.03
C MET A 1 -22.89 11.67 31.07
N ALA A 2 -21.80 11.08 31.58
CA ALA A 2 -20.59 10.82 30.80
C ALA A 2 -20.90 9.64 29.88
N LEU A 3 -20.80 9.85 28.57
CA LEU A 3 -20.80 8.78 27.59
C LEU A 3 -19.47 8.04 27.79
N GLU A 4 -19.49 6.86 28.35
CA GLU A 4 -18.36 5.94 28.37
C GLU A 4 -18.01 5.63 26.92
N ASN A 5 -16.90 6.15 26.47
CA ASN A 5 -16.31 5.95 25.16
C ASN A 5 -15.65 4.57 25.16
N THR A 6 -16.42 3.52 24.97
CA THR A 6 -15.93 2.15 24.79
C THR A 6 -15.42 2.00 23.36
N SER A 7 -14.18 2.40 23.11
CA SER A 7 -13.48 2.01 21.88
C SER A 7 -13.50 0.50 21.77
N THR A 8 -14.01 -0.01 20.65
CA THR A 8 -14.10 -1.46 20.42
C THR A 8 -12.66 -1.99 20.21
N PRO A 9 -12.27 -3.14 20.78
CA PRO A 9 -10.93 -3.72 20.54
C PRO A 9 -10.56 -3.81 19.06
N GLN A 10 -11.53 -4.10 18.20
CA GLN A 10 -11.34 -4.16 16.74
C GLN A 10 -10.93 -2.83 16.10
N SER A 11 -11.32 -1.67 16.66
CA SER A 11 -10.95 -0.36 16.12
C SER A 11 -9.48 -0.03 16.40
N LEU A 12 -8.97 -0.40 17.58
CA LEU A 12 -7.57 -0.24 17.96
C LEU A 12 -6.66 -1.12 17.11
N ASP A 13 -7.06 -2.39 16.87
CA ASP A 13 -6.31 -3.31 16.02
C ASP A 13 -6.21 -2.78 14.58
N ALA A 14 -7.30 -2.22 14.04
CA ALA A 14 -7.31 -1.66 12.68
C ALA A 14 -6.38 -0.45 12.53
N TRP A 15 -6.31 0.43 13.55
CA TRP A 15 -5.35 1.55 13.54
C TRP A 15 -3.91 1.08 13.66
N HIS A 16 -3.66 0.12 14.56
CA HIS A 16 -2.33 -0.48 14.71
C HIS A 16 -1.86 -1.17 13.42
N ASP A 17 -2.73 -1.95 12.78
CA ASP A 17 -2.44 -2.57 11.48
C ASP A 17 -2.15 -1.50 10.40
N ALA A 18 -2.88 -0.36 10.43
CA ALA A 18 -2.66 0.74 9.50
C ALA A 18 -1.29 1.42 9.72
N LEU A 19 -0.84 1.58 10.96
CA LEU A 19 0.48 2.12 11.28
C LEU A 19 1.60 1.13 10.94
N THR A 20 1.44 -0.14 11.26
CA THR A 20 2.39 -1.21 10.90
C THR A 20 2.55 -1.31 9.38
N SER A 21 1.45 -1.12 8.64
CA SER A 21 1.47 -1.07 7.17
C SER A 21 2.36 0.04 6.61
N LEU A 22 2.48 1.19 7.29
CA LEU A 22 3.40 2.27 6.90
C LEU A 22 4.87 1.85 7.03
N GLN A 23 5.23 1.14 8.10
CA GLN A 23 6.59 0.61 8.28
C GLN A 23 6.92 -0.45 7.22
N ILE A 24 5.96 -1.30 6.89
CA ILE A 24 6.08 -2.30 5.81
C ILE A 24 6.25 -1.60 4.46
N LEU A 25 5.50 -0.54 4.16
CA LEU A 25 5.68 0.28 2.97
C LEU A 25 7.06 0.96 2.92
N GLN A 26 7.58 1.42 4.06
CA GLN A 26 8.94 1.98 4.12
C GLN A 26 10.02 0.92 3.82
N LEU A 27 9.76 -0.32 4.26
CA LEU A 27 10.68 -1.43 4.06
C LEU A 27 10.76 -1.88 2.59
N ASP A 28 9.60 -2.09 1.95
CA ASP A 28 9.51 -2.66 0.60
C ASP A 28 8.36 -2.05 -0.22
N PRO A 29 8.44 -0.78 -0.61
CA PRO A 29 7.35 -0.10 -1.29
C PRO A 29 7.00 -0.74 -2.64
N HIS A 30 8.03 -1.14 -3.41
CA HIS A 30 7.84 -1.71 -4.73
C HIS A 30 7.33 -3.16 -4.68
N GLY A 31 7.95 -4.00 -3.86
CA GLY A 31 7.59 -5.42 -3.84
C GLY A 31 6.20 -5.72 -3.32
N LEU A 32 5.63 -4.81 -2.52
CA LEU A 32 4.24 -4.86 -2.09
C LEU A 32 3.28 -4.26 -3.12
N GLY A 33 3.79 -3.54 -4.14
CA GLY A 33 2.99 -2.77 -5.06
C GLY A 33 2.32 -1.55 -4.42
N GLY A 34 2.13 -1.55 -3.10
CA GLY A 34 1.58 -0.43 -2.36
C GLY A 34 0.38 -0.79 -1.47
N VAL A 35 -0.44 0.21 -1.19
CA VAL A 35 -1.61 0.12 -0.32
C VAL A 35 -2.85 0.73 -0.97
N CYS A 36 -4.00 0.10 -0.78
CA CYS A 36 -5.31 0.67 -0.99
C CYS A 36 -5.87 1.09 0.38
N LEU A 37 -6.05 2.38 0.60
CA LEU A 37 -6.62 2.92 1.83
C LEU A 37 -8.03 3.40 1.57
N ARG A 38 -9.00 2.72 2.14
CA ARG A 38 -10.40 3.14 2.14
C ARG A 38 -10.68 3.96 3.39
N ALA A 39 -10.83 5.26 3.21
CA ALA A 39 -11.10 6.19 4.29
C ALA A 39 -11.78 7.46 3.77
N PRO A 40 -12.87 7.93 4.40
CA PRO A 40 -13.48 9.19 4.04
C PRO A 40 -12.51 10.35 4.31
N HIS A 41 -12.73 11.47 3.65
CA HIS A 41 -12.01 12.70 3.98
C HIS A 41 -12.27 13.08 5.44
N GLY A 42 -11.21 13.28 6.21
CA GLY A 42 -11.34 13.61 7.63
C GLY A 42 -10.08 13.33 8.45
N PRO A 43 -10.14 13.59 9.76
CA PRO A 43 -8.95 13.59 10.63
C PRO A 43 -8.24 12.24 10.72
N VAL A 44 -8.95 11.12 10.64
CA VAL A 44 -8.34 9.78 10.66
C VAL A 44 -7.43 9.59 9.44
N ARG A 45 -7.95 9.88 8.24
CA ARG A 45 -7.16 9.80 6.99
C ARG A 45 -6.00 10.78 6.99
N GLU A 46 -6.23 12.01 7.40
CA GLU A 46 -5.19 13.04 7.46
C GLU A 46 -4.06 12.65 8.42
N ARG A 47 -4.39 12.06 9.57
CA ARG A 47 -3.38 11.55 10.51
C ARG A 47 -2.53 10.45 9.89
N TRP A 48 -3.15 9.49 9.20
CA TRP A 48 -2.43 8.44 8.49
C TRP A 48 -1.54 9.01 7.36
N LEU A 49 -2.05 9.98 6.58
CA LEU A 49 -1.28 10.64 5.52
C LEU A 49 -0.11 11.47 6.07
N ASN A 50 -0.28 12.11 7.22
CA ASN A 50 0.80 12.80 7.91
C ASN A 50 1.89 11.83 8.36
N ALA A 51 1.51 10.68 8.92
CA ALA A 51 2.45 9.62 9.27
C ALA A 51 3.18 9.06 8.02
N LEU A 52 2.47 8.84 6.92
CA LEU A 52 3.06 8.45 5.63
C LEU A 52 4.11 9.47 5.16
N ALA A 53 3.82 10.76 5.24
CA ALA A 53 4.75 11.82 4.83
C ALA A 53 6.05 11.83 5.67
N GLN A 54 6.00 11.34 6.91
CA GLN A 54 7.17 11.25 7.80
C GLN A 54 8.09 10.07 7.48
N LEU A 55 7.70 9.12 6.64
CA LEU A 55 8.54 7.95 6.31
C LEU A 55 9.85 8.32 5.59
N GLY A 56 9.93 9.51 5.00
CA GLY A 56 11.13 9.98 4.30
C GLY A 56 11.34 9.32 2.95
N LEU A 57 10.29 8.71 2.37
CA LEU A 57 10.28 8.22 1.00
C LEU A 57 9.89 9.34 0.03
N PRO A 58 10.42 9.34 -1.22
CA PRO A 58 9.86 10.17 -2.27
C PRO A 58 8.34 9.93 -2.39
N LEU A 59 7.54 10.97 -2.23
CA LEU A 59 6.08 10.88 -2.31
C LEU A 59 5.59 11.81 -3.43
N VAL A 60 5.17 11.23 -4.54
CA VAL A 60 4.71 11.95 -5.73
C VAL A 60 3.20 11.84 -5.83
N LYS A 61 2.50 12.99 -5.85
CA LYS A 61 1.04 13.01 -6.02
C LYS A 61 0.69 12.99 -7.50
N LEU A 62 -0.10 12.01 -7.93
CA LEU A 62 -0.68 11.92 -9.26
C LEU A 62 -2.12 12.45 -9.23
N PRO A 63 -2.38 13.67 -9.72
CA PRO A 63 -3.75 14.17 -9.84
C PRO A 63 -4.50 13.45 -10.95
N GLY A 64 -5.80 13.20 -10.76
CA GLY A 64 -6.63 12.55 -11.79
C GLY A 64 -6.78 13.35 -13.09
N SER A 65 -6.42 14.64 -13.08
CA SER A 65 -6.39 15.51 -14.25
C SER A 65 -5.04 15.51 -15.01
N ALA A 66 -4.06 14.68 -14.57
CA ALA A 66 -2.80 14.54 -15.28
C ALA A 66 -3.04 13.92 -16.66
N ASP A 67 -2.19 14.27 -17.62
CA ASP A 67 -2.13 13.60 -18.91
C ASP A 67 -1.03 12.52 -18.95
N ALA A 68 -0.99 11.74 -20.01
CA ALA A 68 0.00 10.68 -20.17
C ALA A 68 1.43 11.21 -20.26
N GLU A 69 1.62 12.40 -20.81
CA GLU A 69 2.94 13.04 -20.94
C GLU A 69 3.48 13.44 -19.57
N ARG A 70 2.64 14.00 -18.71
CA ARG A 70 3.00 14.31 -17.32
C ARG A 70 3.28 13.05 -16.50
N LEU A 71 2.52 11.97 -16.75
CA LEU A 71 2.71 10.70 -16.06
C LEU A 71 4.04 10.02 -16.44
N LEU A 72 4.29 9.87 -17.75
CA LEU A 72 5.39 9.06 -18.28
C LEU A 72 6.64 9.87 -18.63
N GLY A 73 6.49 11.17 -18.76
CA GLY A 73 7.53 12.06 -19.27
C GLY A 73 7.36 12.35 -20.77
N GLY A 74 7.87 13.47 -21.18
CA GLY A 74 7.73 13.98 -22.54
C GLY A 74 8.85 14.93 -22.92
N ILE A 75 8.65 15.68 -24.00
CA ILE A 75 9.60 16.69 -24.47
C ILE A 75 9.38 17.99 -23.71
N ASP A 76 10.43 18.52 -23.09
CA ASP A 76 10.44 19.90 -22.59
C ASP A 76 10.54 20.87 -23.77
N LEU A 77 9.39 21.28 -24.30
CA LEU A 77 9.32 22.18 -25.44
C LEU A 77 9.97 23.52 -25.15
N ALA A 78 9.81 24.08 -23.95
CA ALA A 78 10.35 25.37 -23.58
C ALA A 78 11.88 25.34 -23.60
N HIS A 79 12.47 24.35 -22.97
CA HIS A 79 13.92 24.20 -22.91
C HIS A 79 14.52 23.77 -24.26
N THR A 80 13.83 22.92 -25.00
CA THR A 80 14.20 22.48 -26.35
C THR A 80 14.27 23.67 -27.33
N LEU A 81 13.27 24.56 -27.29
CA LEU A 81 13.25 25.79 -28.16
C LEU A 81 14.33 26.79 -27.76
N GLN A 82 14.64 26.91 -26.47
CA GLN A 82 15.68 27.82 -25.99
C GLN A 82 17.09 27.39 -26.38
N THR A 83 17.34 26.08 -26.32
CA THR A 83 18.69 25.51 -26.53
C THR A 83 18.93 25.00 -27.95
N GLY A 84 17.86 24.74 -28.72
CA GLY A 84 17.91 24.10 -30.02
C GLY A 84 18.26 22.59 -29.92
N GLN A 85 18.29 22.02 -28.74
CA GLN A 85 18.56 20.62 -28.49
C GLN A 85 17.34 19.94 -27.82
N LEU A 86 17.10 18.69 -28.17
CA LEU A 86 16.00 17.92 -27.56
C LEU A 86 16.25 17.70 -26.07
N HIS A 87 15.38 18.25 -25.24
CA HIS A 87 15.38 18.03 -23.81
C HIS A 87 14.13 17.23 -23.40
N MET A 88 14.35 16.17 -22.60
CA MET A 88 13.28 15.35 -22.06
C MET A 88 12.97 15.76 -20.63
N GLN A 89 11.69 15.84 -20.29
CA GLN A 89 11.21 16.05 -18.92
C GLN A 89 10.83 14.70 -18.32
N ALA A 90 11.36 14.41 -17.12
CA ALA A 90 11.01 13.20 -16.38
C ALA A 90 9.53 13.21 -15.94
N GLY A 91 8.82 12.12 -16.19
CA GLY A 91 7.45 11.95 -15.77
C GLY A 91 7.30 11.73 -14.26
N LEU A 92 6.05 11.83 -13.77
CA LEU A 92 5.76 11.66 -12.34
C LEU A 92 6.15 10.26 -11.84
N LEU A 93 6.01 9.21 -12.67
CA LEU A 93 6.42 7.86 -12.28
C LEU A 93 7.94 7.76 -12.09
N GLN A 94 8.74 8.39 -12.96
CA GLN A 94 10.20 8.41 -12.82
C GLN A 94 10.63 9.19 -11.56
N GLN A 95 9.93 10.28 -11.23
CA GLN A 95 10.19 11.06 -10.02
C GLN A 95 9.86 10.28 -8.74
N ALA A 96 8.99 9.27 -8.83
CA ALA A 96 8.62 8.41 -7.72
C ALA A 96 9.56 7.22 -7.53
N ASP A 97 10.65 7.12 -8.29
CA ASP A 97 11.57 5.99 -8.15
C ASP A 97 12.06 5.81 -6.72
N GLN A 98 12.06 4.56 -6.24
CA GLN A 98 12.33 4.15 -4.86
C GLN A 98 11.38 4.76 -3.81
N GLY A 99 10.23 5.28 -4.24
CA GLY A 99 9.26 5.96 -3.40
C GLY A 99 7.82 5.49 -3.63
N LEU A 100 6.89 6.43 -3.51
CA LEU A 100 5.46 6.17 -3.57
C LEU A 100 4.75 7.16 -4.50
N VAL A 101 3.78 6.65 -5.26
CA VAL A 101 2.82 7.45 -6.03
C VAL A 101 1.50 7.50 -5.27
N CYS A 102 1.09 8.68 -4.82
CA CYS A 102 -0.18 8.90 -4.15
C CYS A 102 -1.27 9.23 -5.17
N LEU A 103 -2.34 8.47 -5.18
CA LEU A 103 -3.50 8.60 -6.04
C LEU A 103 -4.71 9.05 -5.20
N PRO A 104 -5.04 10.33 -5.13
CA PRO A 104 -6.29 10.79 -4.54
C PRO A 104 -7.47 10.35 -5.38
N MET A 105 -8.58 9.96 -4.75
CA MET A 105 -9.78 9.46 -5.45
C MET A 105 -9.42 8.40 -6.50
N ALA A 106 -8.69 7.37 -6.06
CA ALA A 106 -8.17 6.33 -6.97
C ALA A 106 -9.28 5.55 -7.68
N GLU A 107 -10.49 5.53 -7.13
CA GLU A 107 -11.69 4.97 -7.75
C GLU A 107 -12.12 5.73 -9.02
N ARG A 108 -11.66 6.99 -9.16
CA ARG A 108 -11.95 7.86 -10.33
C ARG A 108 -10.79 7.96 -11.31
N LEU A 109 -9.75 7.13 -11.15
CA LEU A 109 -8.58 7.18 -12.02
C LEU A 109 -8.96 6.85 -13.49
N PRO A 110 -8.70 7.77 -14.45
CA PRO A 110 -9.04 7.53 -15.85
C PRO A 110 -8.28 6.33 -16.44
N PRO A 111 -8.88 5.53 -17.33
CA PRO A 111 -8.22 4.39 -17.99
C PRO A 111 -6.91 4.78 -18.70
N ALA A 112 -6.80 6.00 -19.21
CA ALA A 112 -5.60 6.51 -19.86
C ALA A 112 -4.39 6.64 -18.92
N LEU A 113 -4.62 6.82 -17.63
CA LEU A 113 -3.58 6.85 -16.59
C LEU A 113 -3.40 5.48 -15.93
N LEU A 114 -4.50 4.72 -15.79
CA LEU A 114 -4.49 3.42 -15.16
C LEU A 114 -3.59 2.41 -15.91
N ALA A 115 -3.75 2.30 -17.24
CA ALA A 115 -3.03 1.31 -18.02
C ALA A 115 -1.50 1.47 -17.95
N PRO A 116 -0.92 2.67 -18.18
CA PRO A 116 0.53 2.86 -18.05
C PRO A 116 1.03 2.72 -16.60
N LEU A 117 0.23 3.12 -15.60
CA LEU A 117 0.58 2.91 -14.19
C LEU A 117 0.69 1.42 -13.85
N VAL A 118 -0.31 0.63 -14.24
CA VAL A 118 -0.34 -0.82 -14.03
C VAL A 118 0.81 -1.51 -14.76
N GLN A 119 1.10 -1.08 -16.00
CA GLN A 119 2.24 -1.59 -16.78
C GLN A 119 3.56 -1.30 -16.06
N ALA A 120 3.76 -0.08 -15.56
CA ALA A 120 4.97 0.31 -14.84
C ALA A 120 5.16 -0.50 -13.54
N LEU A 121 4.07 -0.77 -12.80
CA LEU A 121 4.11 -1.64 -11.61
C LEU A 121 4.54 -3.08 -11.95
N ASP A 122 4.07 -3.63 -13.08
CA ASP A 122 4.38 -5.00 -13.49
C ASP A 122 5.79 -5.14 -14.06
N SER A 123 6.25 -4.15 -14.83
CA SER A 123 7.54 -4.22 -15.55
C SER A 123 8.72 -3.63 -14.76
N ALA A 124 8.45 -2.85 -13.72
CA ALA A 124 9.43 -1.99 -13.05
C ALA A 124 10.17 -1.05 -14.02
N GLN A 125 9.49 -0.65 -15.11
CA GLN A 125 10.00 0.24 -16.15
C GLN A 125 8.96 1.24 -16.59
N VAL A 126 9.40 2.44 -16.91
CA VAL A 126 8.59 3.51 -17.49
C VAL A 126 9.11 3.85 -18.87
N ALA A 127 8.26 3.68 -19.88
CA ALA A 127 8.54 4.11 -21.24
C ALA A 127 8.04 5.54 -21.44
N ALA A 128 8.89 6.43 -21.94
CA ALA A 128 8.47 7.78 -22.31
C ALA A 128 7.44 7.77 -23.44
N THR A 129 6.59 8.78 -23.49
CA THR A 129 5.49 8.92 -24.48
C THR A 129 6.01 9.00 -25.91
N HIS A 130 7.22 9.51 -26.10
CA HIS A 130 7.87 9.59 -27.40
C HIS A 130 8.93 8.50 -27.53
N HIS A 131 8.85 7.67 -28.57
CA HIS A 131 9.65 6.47 -28.86
C HIS A 131 11.17 6.69 -29.02
N ALA A 132 11.67 7.89 -28.76
CA ALA A 132 13.09 8.22 -28.91
C ALA A 132 13.97 7.82 -27.71
N SER A 133 13.37 7.43 -26.58
CA SER A 133 14.11 7.10 -25.36
C SER A 133 13.87 5.65 -24.96
N ALA A 134 14.92 4.96 -24.52
CA ALA A 134 14.79 3.63 -23.93
C ALA A 134 13.96 3.72 -22.63
N PRO A 135 13.21 2.64 -22.29
CA PRO A 135 12.53 2.57 -21.00
C PRO A 135 13.49 2.79 -19.84
N THR A 136 13.06 3.51 -18.83
CA THR A 136 13.84 3.78 -17.62
C THR A 136 13.40 2.83 -16.52
N ASP A 137 14.33 2.15 -15.89
CA ASP A 137 14.04 1.35 -14.68
C ASP A 137 13.51 2.26 -13.59
N THR A 138 12.35 1.91 -13.08
CA THR A 138 11.64 2.73 -12.10
C THR A 138 10.85 1.82 -11.17
N ARG A 139 11.15 1.88 -9.88
CA ARG A 139 10.55 1.04 -8.85
C ARG A 139 9.85 1.89 -7.81
N PHE A 140 8.55 1.78 -7.72
CA PHE A 140 7.74 2.54 -6.78
C PHE A 140 6.59 1.68 -6.25
N GLY A 141 6.00 2.13 -5.14
CA GLY A 141 4.71 1.63 -4.67
C GLY A 141 3.61 2.66 -4.92
N VAL A 142 2.36 2.24 -4.79
CA VAL A 142 1.19 3.09 -4.95
C VAL A 142 0.43 3.23 -3.64
N VAL A 143 0.03 4.43 -3.30
CA VAL A 143 -0.94 4.73 -2.23
C VAL A 143 -2.24 5.15 -2.91
N ALA A 144 -3.16 4.21 -3.07
CA ALA A 144 -4.46 4.47 -3.64
C ALA A 144 -5.45 4.88 -2.53
N LEU A 145 -5.92 6.12 -2.56
CA LEU A 145 -6.94 6.60 -1.63
C LEU A 145 -8.30 6.35 -2.25
N ASP A 146 -9.08 5.45 -1.65
CA ASP A 146 -10.44 5.10 -2.05
C ASP A 146 -11.42 5.91 -1.21
N GLU A 147 -12.16 6.79 -1.87
CA GLU A 147 -13.18 7.65 -1.27
C GLU A 147 -14.60 7.20 -1.68
N SER A 148 -14.73 6.03 -2.31
CA SER A 148 -16.01 5.52 -2.78
C SER A 148 -16.99 5.29 -1.64
N LEU A 149 -18.26 5.60 -1.90
CA LEU A 149 -19.37 5.26 -1.01
C LEU A 149 -19.65 3.74 -1.07
N PRO A 150 -20.36 3.17 -0.08
CA PRO A 150 -20.63 1.73 -0.04
C PRO A 150 -21.27 1.15 -1.30
N ASP A 151 -22.08 1.94 -2.01
CA ASP A 151 -22.80 1.54 -3.22
C ASP A 151 -22.08 1.94 -4.52
N GLU A 152 -20.90 2.56 -4.42
CA GLU A 152 -20.11 2.97 -5.59
C GLU A 152 -19.03 1.93 -5.91
N ALA A 153 -18.62 1.91 -7.17
CA ALA A 153 -17.48 1.13 -7.59
C ALA A 153 -16.20 1.71 -6.96
N GLY A 154 -15.48 0.88 -6.21
CA GLY A 154 -14.19 1.26 -5.63
C GLY A 154 -13.07 1.35 -6.67
N VAL A 155 -11.84 1.32 -6.19
CA VAL A 155 -10.63 1.34 -7.02
C VAL A 155 -10.68 0.21 -8.06
N ASN A 156 -10.22 0.51 -9.28
CA ASN A 156 -10.24 -0.46 -10.38
C ASN A 156 -9.50 -1.76 -10.02
N ALA A 157 -10.13 -2.91 -10.31
CA ALA A 157 -9.63 -4.23 -9.96
C ALA A 157 -8.21 -4.51 -10.47
N ALA A 158 -7.86 -4.02 -11.67
CA ALA A 158 -6.51 -4.20 -12.21
C ALA A 158 -5.42 -3.52 -11.36
N LEU A 159 -5.74 -2.39 -10.73
CA LEU A 159 -4.84 -1.73 -9.79
C LEU A 159 -4.89 -2.45 -8.43
N GLN A 160 -6.09 -2.71 -7.92
CA GLN A 160 -6.28 -3.38 -6.63
C GLN A 160 -5.52 -4.71 -6.51
N GLU A 161 -5.49 -5.51 -7.57
CA GLU A 161 -4.78 -6.79 -7.60
C GLU A 161 -3.27 -6.67 -7.38
N ARG A 162 -2.69 -5.50 -7.64
CA ARG A 162 -1.26 -5.23 -7.52
C ARG A 162 -0.86 -4.62 -6.19
N LEU A 163 -1.83 -4.10 -5.45
CA LEU A 163 -1.58 -3.48 -4.15
C LEU A 163 -1.65 -4.55 -3.06
N GLY A 164 -0.55 -4.78 -2.35
CA GLY A 164 -0.47 -5.82 -1.32
C GLY A 164 -1.40 -5.54 -0.15
N LEU A 165 -1.37 -4.33 0.36
CA LEU A 165 -2.10 -3.94 1.57
C LEU A 165 -3.44 -3.29 1.22
N TRP A 166 -4.51 -3.73 1.89
CA TRP A 166 -5.82 -3.11 1.83
C TRP A 166 -6.27 -2.77 3.25
N LEU A 167 -6.50 -1.50 3.47
CA LEU A 167 -6.89 -0.96 4.78
C LEU A 167 -8.25 -0.28 4.65
N ASP A 168 -9.15 -0.61 5.56
CA ASP A 168 -10.44 0.07 5.70
C ASP A 168 -10.51 0.78 7.06
N LEU A 169 -10.50 2.12 7.02
CA LEU A 169 -10.56 2.97 8.19
C LEU A 169 -11.89 3.73 8.28
N GLN A 170 -12.91 3.34 7.51
CA GLN A 170 -14.19 4.04 7.46
C GLN A 170 -14.92 4.04 8.81
N ALA A 171 -14.78 2.95 9.56
CA ALA A 171 -15.43 2.79 10.85
C ALA A 171 -14.69 3.50 12.01
N LEU A 172 -13.46 3.99 11.79
CA LEU A 172 -12.67 4.61 12.83
C LEU A 172 -13.06 6.07 13.07
N SER A 173 -13.20 6.44 14.32
CA SER A 173 -13.32 7.83 14.76
C SER A 173 -12.00 8.36 15.32
N PRO A 174 -11.78 9.69 15.37
CA PRO A 174 -10.60 10.26 16.03
C PRO A 174 -10.46 9.84 17.50
N SER A 175 -11.58 9.70 18.20
CA SER A 175 -11.58 9.25 19.61
C SER A 175 -11.13 7.80 19.78
N ASP A 176 -11.36 6.93 18.80
CA ASP A 176 -10.87 5.55 18.83
C ASP A 176 -9.34 5.52 18.74
N ILE A 177 -8.78 6.40 17.91
CA ILE A 177 -7.32 6.53 17.75
C ILE A 177 -6.70 7.10 19.02
N ASP A 178 -7.27 8.18 19.56
CA ASP A 178 -6.72 8.85 20.75
C ASP A 178 -6.79 7.97 22.00
N ALA A 179 -7.77 7.06 22.07
CA ALA A 179 -7.89 6.11 23.18
C ALA A 179 -6.83 5.00 23.16
N GLY A 180 -6.23 4.73 21.99
CA GLY A 180 -5.18 3.72 21.81
C GLY A 180 -3.77 4.26 21.95
N LEU A 181 -3.61 5.57 22.22
CA LEU A 181 -2.30 6.21 22.35
C LEU A 181 -2.01 6.58 23.79
N ASP A 182 -0.76 6.44 24.19
CA ASP A 182 -0.29 7.02 25.44
C ASP A 182 -0.31 8.56 25.35
N PRO A 183 -0.76 9.25 26.42
CA PRO A 183 -0.82 10.71 26.43
C PRO A 183 0.55 11.34 26.18
N GLY A 184 0.69 12.02 25.03
CA GLY A 184 1.92 12.71 24.63
C GLY A 184 2.76 11.98 23.58
N GLU A 185 2.35 10.82 23.13
CA GLU A 185 2.95 10.14 21.98
C GLU A 185 2.38 10.67 20.66
N ASP A 186 3.29 11.14 19.80
CA ASP A 186 2.94 11.50 18.41
C ASP A 186 3.23 10.29 17.52
N ASP A 187 2.18 9.60 17.06
CA ASP A 187 2.27 8.42 16.19
C ASP A 187 3.24 8.63 15.03
N ALA A 188 3.24 9.83 14.46
CA ALA A 188 4.02 10.15 13.29
C ALA A 188 5.54 10.07 13.54
N LEU A 189 5.99 10.35 14.78
CA LEU A 189 7.42 10.34 15.11
C LEU A 189 7.96 8.93 15.41
N GLN A 190 7.10 8.01 15.85
CA GLN A 190 7.49 6.64 16.21
C GLN A 190 7.48 5.65 15.04
N ILE A 191 6.71 5.94 13.97
CA ILE A 191 6.53 5.01 12.85
C ILE A 191 7.75 4.94 11.95
N ARG A 192 8.47 6.04 11.77
CA ARG A 192 9.62 6.08 10.87
C ARG A 192 10.79 5.26 11.40
N LEU A 193 11.15 4.22 10.66
CA LEU A 193 12.37 3.48 10.94
C LEU A 193 13.61 4.36 10.72
N SER A 194 14.53 4.33 11.66
CA SER A 194 15.83 4.96 11.43
C SER A 194 16.57 4.30 10.27
N PRO A 195 17.47 5.00 9.55
CA PRO A 195 18.21 4.41 8.43
C PRO A 195 18.91 3.09 8.77
N GLY A 196 19.48 2.99 9.98
CA GLY A 196 20.12 1.77 10.44
C GLY A 196 19.13 0.63 10.74
N ALA A 197 17.95 0.94 11.30
CA ALA A 197 16.90 -0.05 11.53
C ALA A 197 16.33 -0.55 10.19
N LEU A 198 16.07 0.36 9.25
CA LEU A 198 15.57 0.05 7.92
C LEU A 198 16.55 -0.85 7.14
N ALA A 199 17.85 -0.54 7.19
CA ALA A 199 18.87 -1.36 6.52
C ALA A 199 18.91 -2.78 7.08
N ARG A 200 18.88 -2.93 8.42
CA ARG A 200 18.83 -4.25 9.07
C ARG A 200 17.54 -5.01 8.75
N ALA A 201 16.40 -4.33 8.72
CA ALA A 201 15.13 -4.96 8.36
C ALA A 201 15.13 -5.44 6.89
N ARG A 202 15.68 -4.65 5.96
CA ARG A 202 15.84 -5.05 4.55
C ARG A 202 16.78 -6.24 4.38
N GLU A 203 17.88 -6.30 5.12
CA GLU A 203 18.78 -7.44 5.12
C GLU A 203 18.10 -8.71 5.64
N ARG A 204 17.32 -8.59 6.73
CA ARG A 204 16.52 -9.71 7.25
C ARG A 204 15.47 -10.17 6.26
N LEU A 205 14.73 -9.25 5.63
CA LEU A 205 13.67 -9.57 4.66
C LEU A 205 14.19 -10.52 3.55
N GLN A 206 15.45 -10.37 3.14
CA GLN A 206 16.07 -11.25 2.14
C GLN A 206 16.35 -12.67 2.68
N ARG A 207 16.28 -12.87 3.99
CA ARG A 207 16.61 -14.13 4.67
C ARG A 207 15.40 -14.76 5.39
N VAL A 208 14.25 -14.09 5.36
CA VAL A 208 13.06 -14.65 5.98
C VAL A 208 12.60 -15.86 5.18
N GLU A 209 12.51 -16.99 5.85
CA GLU A 209 12.04 -18.25 5.27
C GLU A 209 10.65 -18.59 5.74
N ALA A 210 9.82 -19.07 4.81
CA ALA A 210 8.50 -19.63 5.09
C ALA A 210 8.55 -21.14 4.92
N SER A 211 7.95 -21.87 5.83
CA SER A 211 7.78 -23.31 5.70
C SER A 211 6.71 -23.68 4.68
N ASP A 212 6.78 -24.87 4.11
CA ASP A 212 5.76 -25.39 3.19
C ASP A 212 4.35 -25.39 3.84
N ALA A 213 4.27 -25.65 5.15
CA ALA A 213 3.01 -25.62 5.89
C ALA A 213 2.40 -24.19 5.92
N GLN A 214 3.21 -23.16 6.10
CA GLN A 214 2.77 -21.77 6.09
C GLN A 214 2.34 -21.31 4.68
N LEU A 215 3.08 -21.71 3.64
CA LEU A 215 2.68 -21.47 2.25
C LEU A 215 1.34 -22.14 1.94
N HIS A 216 1.17 -23.40 2.35
CA HIS A 216 -0.09 -24.12 2.22
C HIS A 216 -1.23 -23.42 2.97
N ALA A 217 -0.99 -22.94 4.19
CA ALA A 217 -1.99 -22.24 4.99
C ALA A 217 -2.47 -20.96 4.30
N LEU A 218 -1.57 -20.13 3.75
CA LEU A 218 -1.94 -18.92 3.01
C LEU A 218 -2.76 -19.24 1.75
N CYS A 219 -2.35 -20.26 0.98
CA CYS A 219 -3.10 -20.69 -0.20
C CYS A 219 -4.49 -21.26 0.15
N ALA A 220 -4.57 -22.07 1.20
CA ALA A 220 -5.83 -22.63 1.68
C ALA A 220 -6.77 -21.54 2.21
N SER A 221 -6.23 -20.55 2.94
CA SER A 221 -7.00 -19.40 3.41
C SER A 221 -7.54 -18.57 2.24
N ALA A 222 -6.72 -18.27 1.23
CA ALA A 222 -7.17 -17.57 0.05
C ALA A 222 -8.28 -18.32 -0.70
N TRP A 223 -8.12 -19.63 -0.85
CA TRP A 223 -9.14 -20.51 -1.45
C TRP A 223 -10.43 -20.51 -0.64
N GLY A 224 -10.34 -20.70 0.70
CA GLY A 224 -11.48 -20.70 1.61
C GLY A 224 -12.25 -19.38 1.63
N LEU A 225 -11.56 -18.25 1.39
CA LEU A 225 -12.14 -16.92 1.26
C LEU A 225 -12.68 -16.63 -0.16
N GLY A 226 -12.63 -17.58 -1.10
CA GLY A 226 -13.12 -17.41 -2.46
C GLY A 226 -12.27 -16.46 -3.31
N ILE A 227 -10.99 -16.26 -2.98
CA ILE A 227 -10.09 -15.37 -3.69
C ILE A 227 -9.54 -16.10 -4.91
N GLY A 228 -9.97 -15.68 -6.12
CA GLY A 228 -9.52 -16.27 -7.38
C GLY A 228 -8.14 -15.82 -7.86
N SER A 229 -7.58 -14.78 -7.28
CA SER A 229 -6.29 -14.22 -7.68
C SER A 229 -5.12 -15.01 -7.09
N LEU A 230 -4.20 -15.46 -7.96
CA LEU A 230 -2.94 -16.09 -7.53
C LEU A 230 -1.93 -15.09 -6.97
N ARG A 231 -2.13 -13.80 -7.19
CA ARG A 231 -1.28 -12.74 -6.61
C ARG A 231 -1.53 -12.59 -5.11
N ALA A 232 -2.76 -12.78 -4.66
CA ALA A 232 -3.12 -12.55 -3.26
C ALA A 232 -2.32 -13.41 -2.26
N PRO A 233 -2.16 -14.75 -2.42
CA PRO A 233 -1.30 -15.54 -1.55
C PRO A 233 0.16 -15.11 -1.59
N SER A 234 0.68 -14.74 -2.78
CA SER A 234 2.06 -14.28 -2.92
C SER A 234 2.30 -12.93 -2.24
N LEU A 235 1.34 -12.01 -2.33
CA LEU A 235 1.39 -10.73 -1.62
C LEU A 235 1.24 -10.93 -0.11
N ALA A 236 0.37 -11.84 0.33
CA ALA A 236 0.22 -12.20 1.74
C ALA A 236 1.53 -12.76 2.32
N LEU A 237 2.18 -13.66 1.60
CA LEU A 237 3.50 -14.16 2.00
C LEU A 237 4.52 -13.02 2.13
N ARG A 238 4.56 -12.11 1.15
CA ARG A 238 5.50 -10.99 1.17
C ARG A 238 5.24 -10.04 2.33
N VAL A 239 3.98 -9.78 2.64
CA VAL A 239 3.58 -8.97 3.80
C VAL A 239 3.98 -9.67 5.11
N ALA A 240 3.73 -10.98 5.24
CA ALA A 240 4.14 -11.75 6.41
C ALA A 240 5.67 -11.72 6.60
N CYS A 241 6.44 -11.91 5.52
CA CYS A 241 7.90 -11.81 5.57
C CYS A 241 8.37 -10.40 5.99
N ALA A 242 7.74 -9.36 5.47
CA ALA A 242 8.06 -7.99 5.83
C ALA A 242 7.75 -7.71 7.31
N HIS A 243 6.62 -8.21 7.83
CA HIS A 243 6.23 -8.10 9.22
C HIS A 243 7.22 -8.83 10.14
N ALA A 244 7.61 -10.07 9.83
CA ALA A 244 8.64 -10.80 10.57
C ALA A 244 9.98 -10.06 10.59
N ALA A 245 10.42 -9.51 9.44
CA ALA A 245 11.68 -8.78 9.32
C ALA A 245 11.68 -7.48 10.16
N LEU A 246 10.57 -6.76 10.25
CA LEU A 246 10.37 -5.60 11.13
C LEU A 246 10.53 -6.00 12.60
N ASN A 247 9.93 -7.12 12.99
CA ASN A 247 9.98 -7.65 14.34
C ASN A 247 11.28 -8.40 14.67
N GLY A 248 12.29 -8.31 13.79
CA GLY A 248 13.62 -8.85 14.04
C GLY A 248 13.76 -10.35 13.80
N ARG A 249 12.76 -11.02 13.21
CA ARG A 249 12.73 -12.47 12.98
C ARG A 249 13.18 -12.82 11.56
N SER A 250 13.70 -14.04 11.40
CA SER A 250 14.07 -14.65 10.11
C SER A 250 13.19 -15.84 9.74
N THR A 251 12.18 -16.14 10.56
CA THR A 251 11.16 -17.16 10.33
C THR A 251 9.81 -16.56 10.62
N LEU A 252 8.79 -17.03 9.92
CA LEU A 252 7.41 -16.59 10.14
C LEU A 252 6.83 -17.24 11.41
N ASP A 253 5.96 -16.50 12.09
CA ASP A 253 5.09 -17.02 13.14
C ASP A 253 3.60 -16.77 12.82
N ASP A 254 2.72 -17.16 13.73
CA ASP A 254 1.27 -17.06 13.54
C ASP A 254 0.80 -15.61 13.52
N GLU A 255 1.50 -14.69 14.18
CA GLU A 255 1.20 -13.26 14.18
C GLU A 255 1.46 -12.64 12.81
N ASP A 256 2.58 -13.01 12.15
CA ASP A 256 2.92 -12.55 10.81
C ASP A 256 1.86 -13.00 9.79
N LEU A 257 1.44 -14.26 9.89
CA LEU A 257 0.39 -14.81 9.04
C LEU A 257 -0.98 -14.17 9.32
N GLY A 258 -1.28 -13.91 10.60
CA GLY A 258 -2.50 -13.22 11.02
C GLY A 258 -2.56 -11.79 10.48
N PHE A 259 -1.48 -11.02 10.59
CA PHE A 259 -1.37 -9.69 10.02
C PHE A 259 -1.57 -9.70 8.49
N ALA A 260 -0.88 -10.61 7.80
CA ALA A 260 -1.04 -10.76 6.35
C ALA A 260 -2.47 -11.19 5.97
N ALA A 261 -3.09 -12.06 6.74
CA ALA A 261 -4.49 -12.44 6.51
C ALA A 261 -5.44 -11.25 6.66
N ARG A 262 -5.29 -10.42 7.70
CA ARG A 262 -6.13 -9.24 7.93
C ARG A 262 -5.93 -8.17 6.85
N CYS A 263 -4.69 -7.85 6.49
CA CYS A 263 -4.38 -6.73 5.59
C CYS A 263 -4.38 -7.10 4.10
N VAL A 264 -4.28 -8.39 3.75
CA VAL A 264 -4.18 -8.84 2.35
C VAL A 264 -5.37 -9.71 1.95
N LEU A 265 -5.69 -10.75 2.70
CA LEU A 265 -6.68 -11.75 2.30
C LEU A 265 -8.11 -11.36 2.67
N ALA A 266 -8.35 -10.98 3.92
CA ALA A 266 -9.70 -10.68 4.40
C ALA A 266 -10.41 -9.59 3.59
N PRO A 267 -9.77 -8.46 3.21
CA PRO A 267 -10.44 -7.44 2.40
C PRO A 267 -10.75 -7.89 0.95
N ARG A 268 -10.14 -8.99 0.50
CA ARG A 268 -10.38 -9.60 -0.83
C ARG A 268 -11.38 -10.75 -0.80
N ALA A 269 -11.88 -11.10 0.39
CA ALA A 269 -12.80 -12.21 0.54
C ALA A 269 -14.10 -11.99 -0.23
N THR A 270 -14.49 -12.96 -1.03
CA THR A 270 -15.78 -13.01 -1.72
C THR A 270 -16.78 -13.92 -1.03
N GLN A 271 -16.30 -14.75 -0.10
CA GLN A 271 -17.08 -15.63 0.76
C GLN A 271 -16.39 -15.77 2.12
N TRP A 272 -17.16 -16.04 3.16
CA TRP A 272 -16.64 -16.37 4.46
C TRP A 272 -16.88 -17.85 4.74
N PRO A 273 -15.91 -18.58 5.33
CA PRO A 273 -16.13 -19.95 5.76
C PRO A 273 -17.34 -20.00 6.71
N ALA A 274 -18.21 -20.98 6.50
CA ALA A 274 -19.30 -21.22 7.45
C ALA A 274 -18.69 -21.52 8.83
N GLU A 275 -19.21 -20.89 9.87
CA GLU A 275 -18.84 -21.28 11.23
C GLU A 275 -19.09 -22.77 11.40
N PRO A 276 -18.13 -23.52 11.98
CA PRO A 276 -18.40 -24.91 12.29
C PRO A 276 -19.63 -24.95 13.19
N SER A 277 -20.73 -25.47 12.66
CA SER A 277 -21.94 -25.70 13.44
C SER A 277 -21.54 -26.55 14.64
N SER A 278 -21.65 -25.98 15.83
CA SER A 278 -21.54 -26.70 17.08
C SER A 278 -22.63 -27.78 17.03
N GLN A 279 -22.28 -28.98 16.55
CA GLN A 279 -23.13 -30.14 16.73
C GLN A 279 -22.95 -30.56 18.19
N GLU A 280 -24.00 -30.30 18.97
CA GLU A 280 -24.25 -30.97 20.25
C GLU A 280 -24.29 -32.47 20.06
#